data_89481d7481e64b33042741b5701d9a0d
#
_entry.id   89481d7481e64b33042741b5701d9a0d
#
_cell.length_a   1.000
_cell.length_b   1.000
_cell.length_c   1.000
_cell.angle_alpha   90.00
_cell.angle_beta   90.00
_cell.angle_gamma   90.00
#
_symmetry.space_group_name_H-M   'P 1'
#
loop_
_entity.id
_entity.type
_entity.pdbx_description
1 polymer ?
#
loop_
_entity_poly.entity_id
_entity_poly.type
_entity_poly.pdbx_seq_one_letter_code
_entity_poly.pdbx_strand_id
1 'polypeptide(L)'
;MTSLELAQQLASPIGALGAAFYFDPGTVEAASALGINVYEFYGLGRGGVLGDVDVATVSDAFYFFHPRTIDLLWSAAKTKADPVEVARAHVAAAYAYADRTFGAVPLELLEAAARAARTVLAADPLGVHPLADGYRRVAPPADPVHDAYLGVIALRELRGALHIEAVSAAGLSPAQACYLEDASIFTLHGYREADIPAVTPALEARKASAETATDAAMAERFAALEAPERDELARGVEAMAAASANPVPR
;
A
#
# COMPACT_ATOMS: atom_id res chain seq x y z
N MET A 1 -13.12 -5.30 19.71
CA MET A 1 -13.87 -4.97 18.47
C MET A 1 -14.06 -6.18 17.56
N THR A 2 -15.05 -6.17 16.65
CA THR A 2 -15.24 -7.18 15.61
C THR A 2 -14.24 -7.01 14.48
N SER A 3 -14.04 -8.03 13.64
CA SER A 3 -13.16 -7.95 12.47
C SER A 3 -13.64 -6.91 11.44
N LEU A 4 -14.95 -6.73 11.28
CA LEU A 4 -15.51 -5.75 10.36
C LEU A 4 -15.31 -4.31 10.88
N GLU A 5 -15.53 -4.07 12.16
CA GLU A 5 -15.24 -2.77 12.78
C GLU A 5 -13.76 -2.41 12.61
N LEU A 6 -12.84 -3.38 12.79
CA LEU A 6 -11.41 -3.18 12.58
C LEU A 6 -11.10 -2.84 11.12
N ALA A 7 -11.70 -3.55 10.14
CA ALA A 7 -11.48 -3.31 8.73
C ALA A 7 -11.89 -1.87 8.33
N GLN A 8 -13.04 -1.42 8.80
CA GLN A 8 -13.56 -0.08 8.57
C GLN A 8 -12.71 1.00 9.25
N GLN A 9 -12.32 0.78 10.50
CA GLN A 9 -11.51 1.72 11.28
C GLN A 9 -10.12 1.91 10.68
N LEU A 10 -9.48 0.83 10.21
CA LEU A 10 -8.11 0.85 9.72
C LEU A 10 -7.97 1.10 8.22
N ALA A 11 -9.05 1.15 7.45
CA ALA A 11 -9.01 1.35 6.00
C ALA A 11 -8.20 2.59 5.60
N SER A 12 -8.56 3.75 6.12
CA SER A 12 -7.87 5.02 5.85
C SER A 12 -6.47 5.09 6.48
N PRO A 13 -6.27 4.77 7.78
CA PRO A 13 -4.95 4.80 8.39
C PRO A 13 -3.91 3.91 7.69
N ILE A 14 -4.25 2.66 7.36
CA ILE A 14 -3.35 1.75 6.64
C ILE A 14 -3.02 2.30 5.25
N GLY A 15 -4.00 2.83 4.53
CA GLY A 15 -3.80 3.45 3.23
C GLY A 15 -2.83 4.62 3.28
N ALA A 16 -3.06 5.55 4.19
CA ALA A 16 -2.24 6.76 4.36
C ALA A 16 -0.82 6.43 4.83
N LEU A 17 -0.68 5.62 5.89
CA LEU A 17 0.63 5.25 6.45
C LEU A 17 1.48 4.48 5.45
N GLY A 18 0.91 3.47 4.78
CA GLY A 18 1.67 2.65 3.85
C GLY A 18 2.17 3.41 2.61
N ALA A 19 1.60 4.58 2.32
CA ALA A 19 2.02 5.47 1.22
C ALA A 19 2.89 6.66 1.70
N ALA A 20 2.98 6.92 2.99
CA ALA A 20 3.52 8.16 3.55
C ALA A 20 4.98 8.43 3.16
N PHE A 21 5.79 7.39 2.97
CA PHE A 21 7.21 7.53 2.63
C PHE A 21 7.48 7.75 1.14
N TYR A 22 6.51 7.53 0.24
CA TYR A 22 6.76 7.48 -1.21
C TYR A 22 7.42 8.73 -1.78
N PHE A 23 7.03 9.90 -1.28
CA PHE A 23 7.53 11.20 -1.72
C PHE A 23 8.19 12.00 -0.59
N ASP A 24 8.55 11.34 0.50
CA ASP A 24 9.34 11.94 1.58
C ASP A 24 10.71 12.40 1.04
N PRO A 25 11.27 13.51 1.53
CA PRO A 25 12.56 14.01 1.07
C PRO A 25 13.68 12.97 1.09
N GLY A 26 13.76 12.12 2.11
CA GLY A 26 14.75 11.04 2.17
C GLY A 26 14.54 9.97 1.08
N THR A 27 13.30 9.72 0.69
CA THR A 27 12.98 8.81 -0.43
C THR A 27 13.39 9.44 -1.78
N VAL A 28 13.19 10.76 -1.95
CA VAL A 28 13.68 11.50 -3.13
C VAL A 28 15.20 11.45 -3.23
N GLU A 29 15.92 11.61 -2.11
CA GLU A 29 17.38 11.47 -2.05
C GLU A 29 17.83 10.06 -2.43
N ALA A 30 17.17 9.02 -1.89
CA ALA A 30 17.46 7.62 -2.22
C ALA A 30 17.28 7.31 -3.72
N ALA A 31 16.22 7.83 -4.34
CA ALA A 31 15.99 7.73 -5.78
C ALA A 31 17.13 8.39 -6.57
N SER A 32 17.50 9.61 -6.19
CA SER A 32 18.56 10.39 -6.84
C SER A 32 19.92 9.69 -6.75
N ALA A 33 20.21 9.03 -5.64
CA ALA A 33 21.44 8.25 -5.46
C ALA A 33 21.55 7.06 -6.43
N LEU A 34 20.43 6.54 -6.92
CA LEU A 34 20.35 5.50 -7.95
C LEU A 34 20.26 6.05 -9.37
N GLY A 35 20.33 7.37 -9.58
CA GLY A 35 20.24 8.01 -10.88
C GLY A 35 18.86 7.97 -11.53
N ILE A 36 17.82 7.77 -10.74
CA ILE A 36 16.42 7.75 -11.17
C ILE A 36 15.59 8.81 -10.43
N ASN A 37 14.45 9.21 -11.00
CA ASN A 37 13.55 10.12 -10.31
C ASN A 37 12.63 9.38 -9.34
N VAL A 38 11.94 10.11 -8.47
CA VAL A 38 11.10 9.53 -7.42
C VAL A 38 9.90 8.73 -7.97
N TYR A 39 9.38 9.07 -9.14
CA TYR A 39 8.30 8.31 -9.77
C TYR A 39 8.79 6.97 -10.32
N GLU A 40 9.97 6.95 -10.95
CA GLU A 40 10.66 5.73 -11.36
C GLU A 40 11.00 4.85 -10.14
N PHE A 41 11.45 5.49 -9.05
CA PHE A 41 11.75 4.82 -7.79
C PHE A 41 10.48 4.20 -7.18
N TYR A 42 9.35 4.91 -7.21
CA TYR A 42 8.05 4.37 -6.80
C TYR A 42 7.65 3.15 -7.65
N GLY A 43 7.72 3.27 -8.99
CA GLY A 43 7.32 2.18 -9.89
C GLY A 43 8.21 0.94 -9.75
N LEU A 44 9.53 1.12 -9.84
CA LEU A 44 10.49 0.02 -9.70
C LEU A 44 10.54 -0.52 -8.26
N GLY A 45 10.50 0.36 -7.26
CA GLY A 45 10.62 -0.03 -5.86
C GLY A 45 9.42 -0.83 -5.37
N ARG A 46 8.20 -0.33 -5.62
CA ARG A 46 6.98 -1.03 -5.25
C ARG A 46 6.74 -2.27 -6.12
N GLY A 47 6.98 -2.18 -7.43
CA GLY A 47 6.81 -3.30 -8.35
C GLY A 47 7.92 -4.36 -8.24
N GLY A 48 9.14 -3.96 -7.90
CA GLY A 48 10.30 -4.85 -7.83
C GLY A 48 10.25 -5.90 -6.71
N VAL A 49 9.32 -5.79 -5.75
CA VAL A 49 9.05 -6.89 -4.80
C VAL A 49 8.47 -8.12 -5.50
N LEU A 50 7.96 -7.96 -6.73
CA LEU A 50 7.51 -9.07 -7.60
C LEU A 50 8.71 -9.79 -8.27
N GLY A 51 9.90 -9.21 -8.25
CA GLY A 51 11.05 -9.61 -9.04
C GLY A 51 11.13 -8.88 -10.37
N ASP A 52 12.01 -9.36 -11.26
CA ASP A 52 12.10 -8.84 -12.62
C ASP A 52 11.04 -9.51 -13.52
N VAL A 53 9.80 -9.02 -13.40
CA VAL A 53 8.64 -9.52 -14.14
C VAL A 53 8.37 -8.67 -15.40
N ASP A 54 7.43 -9.11 -16.24
CA ASP A 54 6.98 -8.34 -17.39
C ASP A 54 6.07 -7.16 -16.97
N VAL A 55 5.87 -6.23 -17.89
CA VAL A 55 5.08 -5.02 -17.65
C VAL A 55 3.60 -5.32 -17.44
N ALA A 56 3.07 -6.40 -18.01
CA ALA A 56 1.68 -6.78 -17.84
C ALA A 56 1.41 -7.19 -16.39
N THR A 57 2.28 -8.00 -15.80
CA THR A 57 2.21 -8.38 -14.38
C THR A 57 2.21 -7.16 -13.46
N VAL A 58 3.06 -6.17 -13.73
CA VAL A 58 3.09 -4.92 -12.94
C VAL A 58 1.84 -4.09 -13.18
N SER A 59 1.35 -4.00 -14.42
CA SER A 59 0.14 -3.27 -14.77
C SER A 59 -1.09 -3.82 -14.04
N ASP A 60 -1.21 -5.14 -13.96
CA ASP A 60 -2.29 -5.80 -13.22
C ASP A 60 -2.22 -5.48 -11.71
N ALA A 61 -1.02 -5.49 -11.14
CA ALA A 61 -0.79 -5.17 -9.73
C ALA A 61 -0.97 -3.67 -9.40
N PHE A 62 -0.74 -2.78 -10.38
CA PHE A 62 -0.92 -1.33 -10.28
C PHE A 62 -2.22 -0.86 -10.94
N TYR A 63 -3.23 -1.64 -10.89
CA TYR A 63 -4.51 -1.61 -11.59
C TYR A 63 -5.11 -0.22 -11.86
N PHE A 64 -4.98 0.73 -10.92
CA PHE A 64 -5.56 2.08 -11.02
C PHE A 64 -4.76 3.05 -11.91
N PHE A 65 -3.58 2.64 -12.38
CA PHE A 65 -2.78 3.44 -13.31
C PHE A 65 -3.16 3.16 -14.76
N HIS A 66 -3.06 4.18 -15.60
CA HIS A 66 -3.14 3.97 -17.04
C HIS A 66 -1.95 3.12 -17.50
N PRO A 67 -2.13 2.10 -18.39
CA PRO A 67 -1.04 1.20 -18.81
C PRO A 67 0.22 1.89 -19.34
N ARG A 68 0.06 3.03 -20.04
CA ARG A 68 1.21 3.83 -20.53
C ARG A 68 2.04 4.42 -19.39
N THR A 69 1.43 4.75 -18.28
CA THR A 69 2.16 5.23 -17.09
C THR A 69 2.98 4.10 -16.50
N ILE A 70 2.41 2.89 -16.41
CA ILE A 70 3.16 1.71 -15.93
C ILE A 70 4.32 1.39 -16.87
N ASP A 71 4.16 1.53 -18.19
CA ASP A 71 5.26 1.33 -19.13
C ASP A 71 6.41 2.30 -18.87
N LEU A 72 6.12 3.57 -18.55
CA LEU A 72 7.13 4.56 -18.17
C LEU A 72 7.78 4.24 -16.82
N LEU A 73 6.98 3.88 -15.82
CA LEU A 73 7.44 3.63 -14.45
C LEU A 73 8.17 2.28 -14.30
N TRP A 74 7.96 1.35 -15.23
CA TRP A 74 8.55 0.01 -15.21
C TRP A 74 9.50 -0.23 -16.38
N SER A 75 8.97 -0.41 -17.60
CA SER A 75 9.80 -0.80 -18.75
C SER A 75 10.89 0.22 -19.08
N ALA A 76 10.55 1.51 -19.12
CA ALA A 76 11.54 2.55 -19.38
C ALA A 76 12.52 2.73 -18.20
N ALA A 77 12.02 2.67 -16.96
CA ALA A 77 12.85 2.83 -15.77
C ALA A 77 13.83 1.65 -15.57
N LYS A 78 13.46 0.42 -15.94
CA LYS A 78 14.35 -0.76 -15.93
C LYS A 78 15.59 -0.61 -16.83
N THR A 79 15.57 0.29 -17.81
CA THR A 79 16.77 0.59 -18.59
C THR A 79 17.85 1.35 -17.80
N LYS A 80 17.48 1.89 -16.62
CA LYS A 80 18.34 2.72 -15.77
C LYS A 80 18.78 2.00 -14.50
N ALA A 81 17.93 1.16 -13.92
CA ALA A 81 18.20 0.50 -12.66
C ALA A 81 17.53 -0.88 -12.59
N ASP A 82 18.14 -1.81 -11.85
CA ASP A 82 17.60 -3.15 -11.60
C ASP A 82 16.40 -3.07 -10.64
N PRO A 83 15.23 -3.64 -10.98
CA PRO A 83 14.02 -3.53 -10.17
C PRO A 83 14.15 -4.18 -8.79
N VAL A 84 14.90 -5.27 -8.65
CA VAL A 84 15.09 -5.96 -7.37
C VAL A 84 16.01 -5.15 -6.45
N GLU A 85 17.04 -4.51 -7.00
CA GLU A 85 17.90 -3.59 -6.24
C GLU A 85 17.13 -2.34 -5.81
N VAL A 86 16.32 -1.77 -6.72
CA VAL A 86 15.47 -0.62 -6.38
C VAL A 86 14.43 -0.98 -5.33
N ALA A 87 13.84 -2.19 -5.37
CA ALA A 87 12.92 -2.64 -4.32
C ALA A 87 13.59 -2.73 -2.95
N ARG A 88 14.84 -3.21 -2.88
CA ARG A 88 15.60 -3.21 -1.62
C ARG A 88 15.85 -1.79 -1.11
N ALA A 89 16.25 -0.88 -1.99
CA ALA A 89 16.44 0.53 -1.65
C ALA A 89 15.14 1.21 -1.21
N HIS A 90 14.03 0.86 -1.84
CA HIS A 90 12.69 1.37 -1.50
C HIS A 90 12.25 0.92 -0.10
N VAL A 91 12.47 -0.34 0.25
CA VAL A 91 12.25 -0.84 1.61
C VAL A 91 13.18 -0.16 2.62
N ALA A 92 14.46 0.06 2.27
CA ALA A 92 15.39 0.80 3.14
C ALA A 92 14.94 2.26 3.33
N ALA A 93 14.43 2.92 2.30
CA ALA A 93 13.86 4.27 2.42
C ALA A 93 12.62 4.30 3.34
N ALA A 94 11.76 3.25 3.27
CA ALA A 94 10.64 3.10 4.20
C ALA A 94 11.11 2.95 5.65
N TYR A 95 12.17 2.17 5.90
CA TYR A 95 12.74 2.04 7.25
C TYR A 95 13.34 3.36 7.75
N ALA A 96 14.09 4.07 6.91
CA ALA A 96 14.62 5.38 7.27
C ALA A 96 13.51 6.42 7.55
N TYR A 97 12.39 6.35 6.84
CA TYR A 97 11.20 7.13 7.15
C TYR A 97 10.61 6.72 8.52
N ALA A 98 10.48 5.42 8.77
CA ALA A 98 9.94 4.89 10.02
C ALA A 98 10.76 5.33 11.24
N ASP A 99 12.09 5.28 11.17
CA ASP A 99 13.01 5.74 12.23
C ASP A 99 12.73 7.19 12.62
N ARG A 100 12.55 8.06 11.62
CA ARG A 100 12.32 9.48 11.84
C ARG A 100 10.93 9.79 12.39
N THR A 101 9.95 8.96 12.03
CA THR A 101 8.54 9.27 12.25
C THR A 101 7.98 8.53 13.45
N PHE A 102 8.35 7.26 13.62
CA PHE A 102 7.73 6.37 14.62
C PHE A 102 8.64 6.04 15.81
N GLY A 103 9.87 6.53 15.83
CA GLY A 103 10.83 6.23 16.91
C GLY A 103 10.39 6.63 18.32
N ALA A 104 9.38 7.52 18.46
CA ALA A 104 8.78 7.91 19.74
C ALA A 104 7.50 7.11 20.10
N VAL A 105 7.01 6.25 19.21
CA VAL A 105 5.85 5.39 19.49
C VAL A 105 6.28 4.30 20.47
N PRO A 106 5.48 3.98 21.52
CA PRO A 106 5.81 2.93 22.47
C PRO A 106 6.09 1.58 21.77
N LEU A 107 7.23 0.97 22.09
CA LEU A 107 7.69 -0.25 21.42
C LEU A 107 6.70 -1.41 21.54
N GLU A 108 6.02 -1.54 22.68
CA GLU A 108 5.01 -2.55 22.90
C GLU A 108 3.83 -2.46 21.93
N LEU A 109 3.46 -1.26 21.50
CA LEU A 109 2.42 -1.05 20.48
C LEU A 109 2.91 -1.44 19.09
N LEU A 110 4.15 -1.12 18.76
CA LEU A 110 4.77 -1.47 17.48
C LEU A 110 4.94 -2.99 17.35
N GLU A 111 5.48 -3.65 18.38
CA GLU A 111 5.65 -5.09 18.41
C GLU A 111 4.30 -5.84 18.30
N ALA A 112 3.27 -5.36 19.00
CA ALA A 112 1.95 -5.94 18.92
C ALA A 112 1.34 -5.78 17.53
N ALA A 113 1.42 -4.58 16.93
CA ALA A 113 0.97 -4.32 15.56
C ALA A 113 1.71 -5.18 14.52
N ALA A 114 3.03 -5.34 14.66
CA ALA A 114 3.84 -6.18 13.79
C ALA A 114 3.43 -7.65 13.86
N ARG A 115 3.23 -8.19 15.07
CA ARG A 115 2.74 -9.58 15.26
C ARG A 115 1.37 -9.78 14.62
N ALA A 116 0.43 -8.88 14.91
CA ALA A 116 -0.92 -8.96 14.39
C ALA A 116 -0.94 -8.84 12.85
N ALA A 117 -0.18 -7.91 12.28
CA ALA A 117 -0.05 -7.78 10.82
C ALA A 117 0.47 -9.07 10.18
N ARG A 118 1.48 -9.71 10.74
CA ARG A 118 1.99 -11.00 10.24
C ARG A 118 0.94 -12.10 10.31
N THR A 119 0.15 -12.18 11.38
CA THR A 119 -0.94 -13.15 11.51
C THR A 119 -1.99 -12.94 10.41
N VAL A 120 -2.40 -11.69 10.17
CA VAL A 120 -3.36 -11.35 9.11
C VAL A 120 -2.81 -11.70 7.72
N LEU A 121 -1.58 -11.33 7.44
CA LEU A 121 -0.92 -11.63 6.16
C LEU A 121 -0.76 -13.13 5.95
N ALA A 122 -0.50 -13.91 7.01
CA ALA A 122 -0.40 -15.37 6.93
C ALA A 122 -1.75 -16.05 6.67
N ALA A 123 -2.87 -15.41 7.01
CA ALA A 123 -4.21 -15.90 6.72
C ALA A 123 -4.62 -15.70 5.25
N ASP A 124 -3.91 -14.85 4.51
CA ASP A 124 -4.17 -14.64 3.09
C ASP A 124 -3.48 -15.73 2.25
N PRO A 125 -4.19 -16.35 1.26
CA PRO A 125 -3.60 -17.39 0.43
C PRO A 125 -2.39 -16.89 -0.37
N LEU A 126 -1.30 -17.64 -0.35
CA LEU A 126 -0.12 -17.34 -1.15
C LEU A 126 -0.40 -17.46 -2.66
N GLY A 127 0.19 -16.56 -3.44
CA GLY A 127 0.10 -16.55 -4.90
C GLY A 127 -1.14 -15.87 -5.46
N VAL A 128 -2.00 -15.33 -4.60
CA VAL A 128 -3.24 -14.65 -5.01
C VAL A 128 -3.03 -13.13 -5.11
N HIS A 129 -2.34 -12.54 -4.15
CA HIS A 129 -2.15 -11.09 -4.06
C HIS A 129 -0.65 -10.73 -4.20
N PRO A 130 -0.15 -10.55 -5.45
CA PRO A 130 1.28 -10.54 -5.74
C PRO A 130 2.10 -9.50 -4.96
N LEU A 131 1.61 -8.26 -4.82
CA LEU A 131 2.31 -7.21 -4.07
C LEU A 131 2.37 -7.53 -2.57
N ALA A 132 1.26 -7.94 -1.97
CA ALA A 132 1.24 -8.37 -0.56
C ALA A 132 2.21 -9.53 -0.32
N ASP A 133 2.22 -10.52 -1.22
CA ASP A 133 3.15 -11.64 -1.20
C ASP A 133 4.61 -11.19 -1.38
N GLY A 134 4.84 -10.19 -2.21
CA GLY A 134 6.16 -9.59 -2.40
C GLY A 134 6.71 -9.03 -1.09
N TYR A 135 5.93 -8.24 -0.39
CA TYR A 135 6.32 -7.69 0.92
C TYR A 135 6.41 -8.76 2.02
N ARG A 136 5.57 -9.80 2.00
CA ARG A 136 5.69 -10.97 2.91
C ARG A 136 7.00 -11.73 2.76
N ARG A 137 7.63 -11.69 1.57
CA ARG A 137 8.93 -12.32 1.31
C ARG A 137 10.13 -11.47 1.76
N VAL A 138 9.91 -10.20 2.07
CA VAL A 138 10.96 -9.37 2.69
C VAL A 138 11.29 -9.97 4.05
N ALA A 139 12.57 -10.19 4.31
CA ALA A 139 13.02 -10.75 5.58
C ALA A 139 12.55 -9.86 6.74
N PRO A 140 11.95 -10.43 7.79
CA PRO A 140 11.50 -9.65 8.93
C PRO A 140 12.69 -8.90 9.55
N PRO A 141 12.61 -7.57 9.69
CA PRO A 141 13.68 -6.81 10.33
C PRO A 141 13.71 -7.10 11.84
N ALA A 142 14.90 -6.98 12.43
CA ALA A 142 15.07 -7.15 13.87
C ALA A 142 14.56 -5.94 14.68
N ASP A 143 14.48 -4.77 14.04
CA ASP A 143 14.00 -3.54 14.65
C ASP A 143 12.46 -3.51 14.68
N PRO A 144 11.82 -3.34 15.85
CA PRO A 144 10.35 -3.32 15.95
C PRO A 144 9.69 -2.17 15.19
N VAL A 145 10.35 -1.03 15.03
CA VAL A 145 9.84 0.12 14.28
C VAL A 145 9.73 -0.25 12.80
N HIS A 146 10.78 -0.85 12.26
CA HIS A 146 10.83 -1.33 10.87
C HIS A 146 9.82 -2.45 10.63
N ASP A 147 9.72 -3.41 11.56
CA ASP A 147 8.82 -4.56 11.46
C ASP A 147 7.34 -4.13 11.45
N ALA A 148 6.97 -3.20 12.35
CA ALA A 148 5.61 -2.65 12.37
C ALA A 148 5.28 -1.90 11.08
N TYR A 149 6.20 -1.07 10.60
CA TYR A 149 5.95 -0.29 9.39
C TYR A 149 5.92 -1.16 8.12
N LEU A 150 6.79 -2.15 8.00
CA LEU A 150 6.73 -3.16 6.94
C LEU A 150 5.39 -3.90 6.95
N GLY A 151 4.90 -4.26 8.14
CA GLY A 151 3.58 -4.88 8.32
C GLY A 151 2.45 -4.00 7.81
N VAL A 152 2.47 -2.69 8.10
CA VAL A 152 1.46 -1.73 7.60
C VAL A 152 1.53 -1.59 6.08
N ILE A 153 2.74 -1.52 5.49
CA ILE A 153 2.90 -1.49 4.03
C ILE A 153 2.30 -2.75 3.40
N ALA A 154 2.60 -3.93 3.94
CA ALA A 154 2.07 -5.19 3.42
C ALA A 154 0.55 -5.30 3.58
N LEU A 155 -0.03 -4.83 4.69
CA LEU A 155 -1.49 -4.76 4.88
C LEU A 155 -2.15 -3.79 3.88
N ARG A 156 -1.49 -2.67 3.56
CA ARG A 156 -1.95 -1.77 2.51
C ARG A 156 -2.00 -2.45 1.15
N GLU A 157 -0.96 -3.21 0.79
CA GLU A 157 -0.94 -3.94 -0.48
C GLU A 157 -1.99 -5.05 -0.52
N LEU A 158 -2.22 -5.74 0.59
CA LEU A 158 -3.30 -6.73 0.70
C LEU A 158 -4.67 -6.06 0.51
N ARG A 159 -4.95 -4.97 1.26
CA ARG A 159 -6.21 -4.24 1.09
C ARG A 159 -6.38 -3.71 -0.33
N GLY A 160 -5.30 -3.22 -0.94
CA GLY A 160 -5.30 -2.75 -2.33
C GLY A 160 -5.67 -3.85 -3.32
N ALA A 161 -5.15 -5.06 -3.16
CA ALA A 161 -5.47 -6.20 -4.00
C ALA A 161 -6.94 -6.64 -3.85
N LEU A 162 -7.45 -6.74 -2.61
CA LEU A 162 -8.85 -7.04 -2.33
C LEU A 162 -9.79 -5.94 -2.89
N HIS A 163 -9.33 -4.68 -2.86
CA HIS A 163 -10.08 -3.57 -3.46
C HIS A 163 -10.14 -3.66 -4.99
N ILE A 164 -9.07 -4.07 -5.65
CA ILE A 164 -9.06 -4.34 -7.10
C ILE A 164 -10.09 -5.41 -7.46
N GLU A 165 -10.16 -6.49 -6.70
CA GLU A 165 -11.15 -7.56 -6.91
C GLU A 165 -12.57 -7.04 -6.74
N ALA A 166 -12.84 -6.27 -5.67
CA ALA A 166 -14.14 -5.70 -5.38
C ALA A 166 -14.59 -4.69 -6.45
N VAL A 167 -13.68 -3.81 -6.90
CA VAL A 167 -13.89 -2.84 -7.98
C VAL A 167 -14.25 -3.55 -9.30
N SER A 168 -13.48 -4.59 -9.64
CA SER A 168 -13.72 -5.39 -10.84
C SER A 168 -15.06 -6.12 -10.77
N ALA A 169 -15.39 -6.72 -9.63
CA ALA A 169 -16.68 -7.40 -9.41
C ALA A 169 -17.89 -6.44 -9.47
N ALA A 170 -17.71 -5.19 -9.00
CA ALA A 170 -18.72 -4.14 -9.12
C ALA A 170 -18.88 -3.59 -10.54
N GLY A 171 -18.05 -4.02 -11.50
CA GLY A 171 -18.09 -3.57 -12.90
C GLY A 171 -17.59 -2.14 -13.09
N LEU A 172 -16.70 -1.66 -12.24
CA LEU A 172 -15.99 -0.40 -12.41
C LEU A 172 -14.72 -0.61 -13.26
N SER A 173 -14.50 0.26 -14.24
CA SER A 173 -13.20 0.29 -14.92
C SER A 173 -12.13 0.93 -14.02
N PRO A 174 -10.82 0.67 -14.28
CA PRO A 174 -9.72 1.31 -13.55
C PRO A 174 -9.82 2.84 -13.54
N ALA A 175 -10.16 3.46 -14.67
CA ALA A 175 -10.34 4.91 -14.78
C ALA A 175 -11.51 5.42 -13.93
N GLN A 176 -12.65 4.70 -13.93
CA GLN A 176 -13.80 5.05 -13.11
C GLN A 176 -13.47 4.96 -11.62
N ALA A 177 -12.84 3.88 -11.19
CA ALA A 177 -12.46 3.70 -9.81
C ALA A 177 -11.44 4.76 -9.35
N CYS A 178 -10.40 5.03 -10.14
CA CYS A 178 -9.40 6.05 -9.86
C CYS A 178 -10.05 7.44 -9.71
N TYR A 179 -10.93 7.84 -10.65
CA TYR A 179 -11.58 9.15 -10.63
C TYR A 179 -12.53 9.31 -9.43
N LEU A 180 -13.30 8.28 -9.12
CA LEU A 180 -14.24 8.30 -8.00
C LEU A 180 -13.54 8.24 -6.64
N GLU A 181 -12.32 7.69 -6.58
CA GLU A 181 -11.54 7.68 -5.34
C GLU A 181 -10.98 9.07 -5.05
N ASP A 182 -10.24 9.63 -6.00
CA ASP A 182 -9.71 10.98 -5.88
C ASP A 182 -9.46 11.57 -7.28
N ALA A 183 -10.34 12.47 -7.71
CA ALA A 183 -10.21 13.15 -8.99
C ALA A 183 -8.90 13.94 -9.13
N SER A 184 -8.28 14.37 -8.02
CA SER A 184 -7.04 15.16 -8.04
C SER A 184 -5.82 14.35 -8.50
N ILE A 185 -5.80 13.03 -8.27
CA ILE A 185 -4.70 12.14 -8.68
C ILE A 185 -4.92 11.51 -10.06
N PHE A 186 -6.07 11.73 -10.69
CA PHE A 186 -6.45 11.08 -11.95
C PHE A 186 -5.42 11.31 -13.07
N THR A 187 -4.96 12.54 -13.23
CA THR A 187 -3.92 12.86 -14.21
C THR A 187 -2.53 12.33 -13.83
N LEU A 188 -2.22 12.24 -12.53
CA LEU A 188 -0.99 11.63 -12.03
C LEU A 188 -0.96 10.12 -12.34
N HIS A 189 -2.13 9.46 -12.34
CA HIS A 189 -2.25 8.06 -12.76
C HIS A 189 -2.20 7.89 -14.29
N GLY A 190 -2.05 8.97 -15.06
CA GLY A 190 -1.82 8.96 -16.50
C GLY A 190 -3.06 9.04 -17.37
N TYR A 191 -4.22 9.25 -16.77
CA TYR A 191 -5.47 9.50 -17.49
C TYR A 191 -5.55 10.96 -17.97
N ARG A 192 -6.29 11.19 -19.03
CA ARG A 192 -6.49 12.52 -19.64
C ARG A 192 -7.89 13.04 -19.29
N GLU A 193 -8.12 14.31 -19.49
CA GLU A 193 -9.44 14.94 -19.34
C GLU A 193 -10.53 14.22 -20.16
N ALA A 194 -10.19 13.73 -21.35
CA ALA A 194 -11.12 12.96 -22.18
C ALA A 194 -11.52 11.57 -21.59
N ASP A 195 -10.76 11.10 -20.62
CA ASP A 195 -10.99 9.81 -19.96
C ASP A 195 -11.86 9.97 -18.67
N ILE A 196 -12.22 11.22 -18.31
CA ILE A 196 -13.06 11.50 -17.13
C ILE A 196 -14.44 10.86 -17.32
N PRO A 197 -14.85 9.96 -16.39
CA PRO A 197 -16.14 9.29 -16.50
C PRO A 197 -17.30 10.25 -16.20
N ALA A 198 -18.45 10.02 -16.85
CA ALA A 198 -19.68 10.65 -16.41
C ALA A 198 -20.10 10.06 -15.05
N VAL A 199 -20.03 10.87 -14.00
CA VAL A 199 -20.44 10.46 -12.65
C VAL A 199 -21.97 10.39 -12.60
N THR A 200 -22.49 9.23 -12.28
CA THR A 200 -23.94 8.98 -12.15
C THR A 200 -24.23 8.32 -10.80
N PRO A 201 -25.47 8.42 -10.27
CA PRO A 201 -25.83 7.72 -9.03
C PRO A 201 -25.61 6.20 -9.09
N ALA A 202 -25.75 5.60 -10.27
CA ALA A 202 -25.46 4.17 -10.46
C ALA A 202 -23.96 3.87 -10.35
N LEU A 203 -23.08 4.77 -10.82
CA LEU A 203 -21.64 4.62 -10.73
C LEU A 203 -21.15 4.79 -9.28
N GLU A 204 -21.73 5.78 -8.56
CA GLU A 204 -21.46 5.99 -7.13
C GLU A 204 -21.92 4.80 -6.27
N ALA A 205 -23.09 4.22 -6.58
CA ALA A 205 -23.58 3.03 -5.90
C ALA A 205 -22.66 1.81 -6.11
N ARG A 206 -22.06 1.65 -7.30
CA ARG A 206 -21.06 0.60 -7.56
C ARG A 206 -19.79 0.84 -6.73
N LYS A 207 -19.31 2.08 -6.62
CA LYS A 207 -18.17 2.41 -5.74
C LYS A 207 -18.48 2.04 -4.29
N ALA A 208 -19.62 2.47 -3.76
CA ALA A 208 -20.02 2.15 -2.39
C ALA A 208 -20.11 0.62 -2.15
N SER A 209 -20.60 -0.13 -3.14
CA SER A 209 -20.62 -1.60 -3.07
C SER A 209 -19.21 -2.19 -3.05
N ALA A 210 -18.28 -1.65 -3.86
CA ALA A 210 -16.89 -2.10 -3.88
C ALA A 210 -16.19 -1.84 -2.54
N GLU A 211 -16.40 -0.67 -1.92
CA GLU A 211 -15.85 -0.37 -0.59
C GLU A 211 -16.38 -1.34 0.47
N THR A 212 -17.70 -1.57 0.49
CA THR A 212 -18.31 -2.53 1.42
C THR A 212 -17.74 -3.94 1.23
N ALA A 213 -17.55 -4.38 -0.02
CA ALA A 213 -16.98 -5.69 -0.32
C ALA A 213 -15.49 -5.77 0.09
N THR A 214 -14.73 -4.69 -0.08
CA THR A 214 -13.33 -4.60 0.37
C THR A 214 -13.23 -4.75 1.88
N ASP A 215 -14.06 -4.02 2.62
CA ASP A 215 -14.07 -4.09 4.08
C ASP A 215 -14.48 -5.48 4.57
N ALA A 216 -15.45 -6.12 3.92
CA ALA A 216 -15.84 -7.50 4.23
C ALA A 216 -14.69 -8.48 3.96
N ALA A 217 -13.99 -8.36 2.83
CA ALA A 217 -12.85 -9.20 2.49
C ALA A 217 -11.67 -9.01 3.46
N MET A 218 -11.38 -7.76 3.87
CA MET A 218 -10.39 -7.50 4.93
C MET A 218 -10.82 -8.07 6.27
N ALA A 219 -12.12 -7.98 6.61
CA ALA A 219 -12.65 -8.54 7.86
C ALA A 219 -12.46 -10.07 7.94
N GLU A 220 -12.56 -10.78 6.82
CA GLU A 220 -12.26 -12.21 6.76
C GLU A 220 -10.79 -12.50 7.14
N ARG A 221 -9.82 -11.66 6.71
CA ARG A 221 -8.40 -11.79 7.06
C ARG A 221 -8.16 -11.41 8.52
N PHE A 222 -8.80 -10.35 9.00
CA PHE A 222 -8.75 -9.94 10.41
C PHE A 222 -9.42 -10.94 11.36
N ALA A 223 -10.26 -11.84 10.88
CA ALA A 223 -10.83 -12.92 11.67
C ALA A 223 -9.78 -13.94 12.17
N ALA A 224 -8.57 -13.95 11.58
CA ALA A 224 -7.44 -14.72 12.09
C ALA A 224 -6.90 -14.21 13.44
N LEU A 225 -7.26 -12.98 13.82
CA LEU A 225 -6.87 -12.37 15.10
C LEU A 225 -7.93 -12.63 16.17
N GLU A 226 -7.48 -12.89 17.38
CA GLU A 226 -8.35 -12.85 18.56
C GLU A 226 -8.77 -11.41 18.88
N ALA A 227 -9.83 -11.23 19.68
CA ALA A 227 -10.35 -9.89 20.00
C ALA A 227 -9.30 -8.96 20.64
N PRO A 228 -8.45 -9.39 21.59
CA PRO A 228 -7.38 -8.56 22.12
C PRO A 228 -6.33 -8.15 21.05
N GLU A 229 -5.98 -9.06 20.15
CA GLU A 229 -5.01 -8.81 19.09
C GLU A 229 -5.53 -7.78 18.06
N ARG A 230 -6.85 -7.80 17.78
CA ARG A 230 -7.50 -6.77 16.97
C ARG A 230 -7.39 -5.38 17.61
N ASP A 231 -7.63 -5.29 18.91
CA ASP A 231 -7.51 -4.05 19.66
C ASP A 231 -6.04 -3.57 19.74
N GLU A 232 -5.08 -4.50 19.79
CA GLU A 232 -3.64 -4.19 19.76
C GLU A 232 -3.22 -3.64 18.38
N LEU A 233 -3.65 -4.28 17.28
CA LEU A 233 -3.37 -3.81 15.92
C LEU A 233 -3.95 -2.41 15.72
N ALA A 234 -5.19 -2.16 16.13
CA ALA A 234 -5.82 -0.85 16.03
C ALA A 234 -5.00 0.21 16.75
N ARG A 235 -4.66 -0.02 18.02
CA ARG A 235 -3.88 0.93 18.82
C ARG A 235 -2.50 1.22 18.22
N GLY A 236 -1.81 0.20 17.71
CA GLY A 236 -0.50 0.37 17.11
C GLY A 236 -0.55 1.20 15.82
N VAL A 237 -1.51 0.89 14.92
CA VAL A 237 -1.72 1.64 13.68
C VAL A 237 -2.15 3.09 13.97
N GLU A 238 -3.04 3.31 14.93
CA GLU A 238 -3.48 4.65 15.33
C GLU A 238 -2.33 5.48 15.94
N ALA A 239 -1.48 4.85 16.78
CA ALA A 239 -0.31 5.52 17.34
C ALA A 239 0.67 5.94 16.24
N MET A 240 0.91 5.09 15.24
CA MET A 240 1.73 5.43 14.07
C MET A 240 1.07 6.55 13.24
N ALA A 241 -0.25 6.51 13.03
CA ALA A 241 -0.98 7.56 12.31
C ALA A 241 -0.89 8.90 13.02
N ALA A 242 -1.03 8.93 14.35
CA ALA A 242 -0.86 10.13 15.16
C ALA A 242 0.56 10.71 15.08
N ALA A 243 1.59 9.84 15.09
CA ALA A 243 2.98 10.25 14.93
C ALA A 243 3.28 10.81 13.53
N SER A 244 2.71 10.21 12.49
CA SER A 244 2.86 10.69 11.11
C SER A 244 2.19 12.05 10.87
N ALA A 245 1.06 12.32 11.53
CA ALA A 245 0.36 13.62 11.45
C ALA A 245 1.08 14.75 12.20
N ASN A 246 1.89 14.40 13.20
CA ASN A 246 2.61 15.34 14.07
C ASN A 246 4.10 14.98 14.15
N PRO A 247 4.86 15.10 13.05
CA PRO A 247 6.27 14.74 13.07
C PRO A 247 7.02 15.62 14.06
N VAL A 248 7.86 15.00 14.90
CA VAL A 248 8.69 15.74 15.86
C VAL A 248 9.61 16.70 15.10
N PRO A 249 9.59 18.00 15.41
CA PRO A 249 10.51 18.95 14.77
C PRO A 249 11.96 18.52 15.05
N ARG A 250 12.81 18.59 14.03
CA ARG A 250 14.25 18.37 14.14
C ARG A 250 14.96 19.58 14.70
#